data_c889100028b6192fcddf14b519e9acb0
#
_entry.id   c889100028b6192fcddf14b519e9acb0
#
_cell.length_a   1.000
_cell.length_b   1.000
_cell.length_c   1.000
_cell.angle_alpha   90.00
_cell.angle_beta   90.00
_cell.angle_gamma   90.00
#
_symmetry.space_group_name_H-M   'P 1'
#
loop_
_entity.id
_entity.type
_entity.pdbx_description
1 polymer ?
#
loop_
_entity_poly.entity_id
_entity_poly.type
_entity_poly.pdbx_seq_one_letter_code
_entity_poly.pdbx_strand_id
1 'polypeptide(L)'
;MEFQKEILKGYIDIIIVSVLQEKPMYGYEIAKTIKGKTNENFEMKEATLYVSLKRLEKKNYLEGYWNDDKGTGGGRRRYYRITKEGKEFFKEKVNEWNLLKKLLNNFMEVHFNEKN
;
A
#
# COMPACT_ATOMS: atom_id res chain seq x y z
N MET A 1 -2.02 19.09 3.28
CA MET A 1 -3.00 18.78 2.23
C MET A 1 -3.46 17.35 2.35
N GLU A 2 -4.74 17.13 2.49
CA GLU A 2 -5.29 15.78 2.58
C GLU A 2 -5.56 15.21 1.20
N PHE A 3 -5.27 13.92 1.04
CA PHE A 3 -5.62 13.21 -0.18
C PHE A 3 -7.11 12.89 -0.19
N GLN A 4 -7.75 13.08 -1.32
CA GLN A 4 -9.12 12.69 -1.49
C GLN A 4 -9.21 11.17 -1.61
N LYS A 5 -10.18 10.58 -0.90
CA LYS A 5 -10.36 9.11 -0.89
C LYS A 5 -10.55 8.53 -2.29
N GLU A 6 -11.25 9.27 -3.15
CA GLU A 6 -11.50 8.82 -4.53
C GLU A 6 -10.20 8.62 -5.31
N ILE A 7 -9.23 9.51 -5.12
CA ILE A 7 -7.95 9.44 -5.82
C ILE A 7 -7.18 8.19 -5.40
N LEU A 8 -7.16 7.89 -4.11
CA LEU A 8 -6.36 6.78 -3.57
C LEU A 8 -7.04 5.42 -3.66
N LYS A 9 -8.33 5.38 -3.96
CA LYS A 9 -9.10 4.13 -4.00
C LYS A 9 -8.47 3.06 -4.88
N GLY A 10 -7.95 3.45 -6.06
CA GLY A 10 -7.31 2.52 -6.98
C GLY A 10 -5.89 2.13 -6.61
N TYR A 11 -5.33 2.74 -5.56
CA TYR A 11 -3.93 2.54 -5.17
C TYR A 11 -3.76 1.85 -3.82
N ILE A 12 -4.86 1.51 -3.15
CA ILE A 12 -4.80 0.91 -1.80
C ILE A 12 -3.98 -0.37 -1.80
N ASP A 13 -4.20 -1.24 -2.77
CA ASP A 13 -3.50 -2.53 -2.84
C ASP A 13 -2.00 -2.35 -3.02
N ILE A 14 -1.59 -1.46 -3.93
CA ILE A 14 -0.17 -1.24 -4.17
C ILE A 14 0.51 -0.56 -2.97
N ILE A 15 -0.21 0.31 -2.26
CA ILE A 15 0.32 0.95 -1.05
C ILE A 15 0.63 -0.12 0.00
N ILE A 16 -0.30 -1.04 0.25
CA ILE A 16 -0.12 -2.12 1.22
C ILE A 16 1.04 -3.02 0.81
N VAL A 17 1.06 -3.46 -0.44
CA VAL A 17 2.11 -4.34 -0.95
C VAL A 17 3.46 -3.66 -0.88
N SER A 18 3.50 -2.35 -1.15
CA SER A 18 4.72 -1.55 -1.07
C SER A 18 5.35 -1.56 0.32
N VAL A 19 4.55 -1.33 1.37
CA VAL A 19 5.10 -1.29 2.73
C VAL A 19 5.59 -2.66 3.19
N LEU A 20 5.04 -3.73 2.65
CA LEU A 20 5.45 -5.09 2.99
C LEU A 20 6.68 -5.57 2.21
N GLN A 21 7.25 -4.74 1.32
CA GLN A 21 8.49 -5.08 0.62
C GLN A 21 9.67 -5.25 1.59
N GLU A 22 9.69 -4.47 2.65
CA GLU A 22 10.82 -4.45 3.57
C GLU A 22 10.81 -5.63 4.55
N LYS A 23 9.66 -5.94 5.12
CA LYS A 23 9.53 -6.99 6.13
C LYS A 23 8.06 -7.34 6.34
N PRO A 24 7.79 -8.52 6.92
CA PRO A 24 6.43 -8.85 7.35
C PRO A 24 5.96 -7.90 8.44
N MET A 25 4.66 -7.58 8.41
CA MET A 25 4.05 -6.68 9.39
C MET A 25 2.63 -7.18 9.72
N TYR A 26 2.17 -6.83 10.93
CA TYR A 26 0.76 -7.04 11.24
C TYR A 26 -0.02 -5.74 10.98
N GLY A 27 -1.36 -5.83 11.03
CA GLY A 27 -2.22 -4.72 10.57
C GLY A 27 -1.91 -3.36 11.16
N TYR A 28 -1.71 -3.30 12.48
CA TYR A 28 -1.39 -2.02 13.14
C TYR A 28 -0.10 -1.41 12.60
N GLU A 29 0.94 -2.23 12.42
CA GLU A 29 2.22 -1.76 11.86
C GLU A 29 2.08 -1.25 10.44
N ILE A 30 1.28 -1.94 9.63
CA ILE A 30 1.01 -1.54 8.25
C ILE A 30 0.37 -0.15 8.23
N ALA A 31 -0.69 0.03 9.01
CA ALA A 31 -1.41 1.30 9.09
C ALA A 31 -0.50 2.43 9.58
N LYS A 32 0.28 2.16 10.61
CA LYS A 32 1.22 3.14 11.18
C LYS A 32 2.29 3.55 10.17
N THR A 33 2.82 2.58 9.43
CA THR A 33 3.84 2.83 8.40
C THR A 33 3.27 3.69 7.28
N ILE A 34 2.05 3.40 6.83
CA ILE A 34 1.40 4.17 5.78
C ILE A 34 1.19 5.62 6.24
N LYS A 35 0.69 5.80 7.45
CA LYS A 35 0.48 7.13 8.01
C LYS A 35 1.79 7.92 8.09
N GLY A 36 2.86 7.27 8.53
CA GLY A 36 4.18 7.89 8.61
C GLY A 36 4.75 8.29 7.26
N LYS A 37 4.59 7.45 6.25
CA LYS A 37 5.10 7.72 4.91
C LYS A 37 4.38 8.84 4.18
N THR A 38 3.19 9.20 4.64
CA THR A 38 2.41 10.29 4.04
C THR A 38 2.45 11.55 4.89
N ASN A 39 3.36 11.64 5.86
CA ASN A 39 3.45 12.76 6.79
C ASN A 39 2.11 13.04 7.47
N GLU A 40 1.42 11.96 7.83
CA GLU A 40 0.10 11.98 8.48
C GLU A 40 -1.04 12.55 7.63
N ASN A 41 -0.81 12.78 6.33
CA ASN A 41 -1.84 13.29 5.43
C ASN A 41 -2.85 12.22 5.00
N PHE A 42 -2.51 10.96 5.18
CA PHE A 42 -3.41 9.86 4.86
C PHE A 42 -3.41 8.83 5.97
N GLU A 43 -4.60 8.52 6.46
CA GLU A 43 -4.80 7.47 7.45
C GLU A 43 -5.76 6.44 6.85
N MET A 44 -5.28 5.21 6.73
CA MET A 44 -6.11 4.12 6.20
C MET A 44 -7.02 3.60 7.31
N LYS A 45 -8.31 3.60 7.06
CA LYS A 45 -9.29 3.08 8.02
C LYS A 45 -9.08 1.60 8.21
N GLU A 46 -9.27 1.14 9.45
CA GLU A 46 -9.06 -0.26 9.81
C GLU A 46 -9.88 -1.21 8.93
N ALA A 47 -11.15 -0.89 8.70
CA ALA A 47 -12.02 -1.71 7.86
C ALA A 47 -11.47 -1.82 6.43
N THR A 48 -11.02 -0.71 5.86
CA THR A 48 -10.44 -0.69 4.51
C THR A 48 -9.18 -1.56 4.46
N LEU A 49 -8.33 -1.43 5.47
CA LEU A 49 -7.09 -2.20 5.55
C LEU A 49 -7.37 -3.71 5.56
N TYR A 50 -8.24 -4.17 6.46
CA TYR A 50 -8.50 -5.60 6.60
C TYR A 50 -9.22 -6.20 5.40
N VAL A 51 -10.14 -5.46 4.78
CA VAL A 51 -10.78 -5.91 3.54
C VAL A 51 -9.73 -6.07 2.44
N SER A 52 -8.82 -5.12 2.34
CA SER A 52 -7.75 -5.16 1.32
C SER A 52 -6.75 -6.29 1.59
N LEU A 53 -6.36 -6.48 2.84
CA LEU A 53 -5.46 -7.59 3.21
C LEU A 53 -6.05 -8.94 2.85
N LYS A 54 -7.35 -9.12 3.15
CA LYS A 54 -8.05 -10.37 2.82
C LYS A 54 -8.10 -10.60 1.31
N ARG A 55 -8.38 -9.55 0.55
CA ARG A 55 -8.42 -9.65 -0.91
C ARG A 55 -7.04 -10.00 -1.49
N LEU A 56 -5.99 -9.36 -1.00
CA LEU A 56 -4.63 -9.60 -1.46
C LEU A 56 -4.15 -11.00 -1.08
N GLU A 57 -4.53 -11.48 0.10
CA GLU A 57 -4.22 -12.84 0.51
C GLU A 57 -4.94 -13.85 -0.39
N LYS A 58 -6.20 -13.60 -0.70
CA LYS A 58 -6.99 -14.46 -1.58
C LYS A 58 -6.41 -14.54 -2.99
N LYS A 59 -5.82 -13.44 -3.47
CA LYS A 59 -5.14 -13.40 -4.77
C LYS A 59 -3.73 -13.96 -4.72
N ASN A 60 -3.29 -14.41 -3.57
CA ASN A 60 -1.96 -14.97 -3.35
C ASN A 60 -0.82 -13.96 -3.53
N TYR A 61 -1.10 -12.69 -3.36
CA TYR A 61 -0.06 -11.65 -3.36
C TYR A 61 0.54 -11.47 -1.97
N LEU A 62 -0.22 -11.83 -0.93
CA LEU A 62 0.25 -11.84 0.45
C LEU A 62 -0.03 -13.20 1.07
N GLU A 63 0.81 -13.57 2.03
CA GLU A 63 0.61 -14.74 2.87
C GLU A 63 0.42 -14.26 4.30
N GLY A 64 -0.71 -14.64 4.90
CA GLY A 64 -0.97 -14.34 6.31
C GLY A 64 -0.57 -15.49 7.18
N TYR A 65 -0.03 -15.22 8.36
CA TYR A 65 0.33 -16.23 9.34
C TYR A 65 0.23 -15.68 10.76
N TRP A 66 0.06 -16.57 11.71
CA TRP A 66 -0.02 -16.19 13.11
C TRP A 66 1.37 -16.21 13.75
N ASN A 67 1.65 -15.21 14.56
CA ASN A 67 2.90 -15.13 15.30
C ASN A 67 2.59 -14.84 16.77
N ASP A 68 3.18 -15.64 17.64
CA ASP A 68 3.05 -15.45 19.08
C ASP A 68 4.12 -14.47 19.55
N ASP A 69 3.73 -13.21 19.76
CA ASP A 69 4.63 -12.21 20.31
C ASP A 69 4.72 -12.34 21.82
N LYS A 70 5.50 -13.30 22.27
CA LYS A 70 5.62 -13.60 23.70
C LYS A 70 6.23 -12.46 24.51
N GLY A 71 6.99 -11.59 23.88
CA GLY A 71 7.67 -10.49 24.57
C GLY A 71 6.80 -9.29 24.86
N THR A 72 5.62 -9.19 24.26
CA THR A 72 4.77 -8.00 24.37
C THR A 72 3.56 -8.19 25.27
N GLY A 73 3.29 -9.43 25.70
CA GLY A 73 2.10 -9.74 26.49
C GLY A 73 0.79 -9.61 25.73
N GLY A 74 0.84 -9.30 24.44
CA GLY A 74 -0.35 -9.01 23.64
C GLY A 74 -1.00 -10.19 22.93
N GLY A 75 -0.46 -11.41 23.10
CA GLY A 75 -1.02 -12.59 22.46
C GLY A 75 -0.65 -12.72 20.99
N ARG A 76 -1.45 -13.52 20.28
CA ARG A 76 -1.18 -13.83 18.87
C ARG A 76 -1.57 -12.68 17.97
N ARG A 77 -0.72 -12.43 16.96
CA ARG A 77 -0.96 -11.41 15.95
C ARG A 77 -0.90 -12.01 14.56
N ARG A 78 -1.77 -11.53 13.69
CA ARG A 78 -1.75 -11.97 12.30
C ARG A 78 -0.80 -11.10 11.50
N TYR A 79 0.29 -11.71 11.06
CA TYR A 79 1.28 -11.07 10.22
C TYR A 79 1.01 -11.35 8.76
N TYR A 80 1.49 -10.47 7.90
CA TYR A 80 1.38 -10.62 6.44
C TYR A 80 2.75 -10.41 5.83
N ARG A 81 3.07 -11.23 4.86
CA ARG A 81 4.29 -11.08 4.09
C ARG A 81 3.99 -11.16 2.61
N ILE A 82 4.83 -10.49 1.81
CA ILE A 82 4.67 -10.50 0.36
C ILE A 82 5.14 -11.85 -0.20
N THR A 83 4.39 -12.38 -1.15
CA THR A 83 4.75 -13.60 -1.85
C THR A 83 5.57 -13.25 -3.10
N LYS A 84 6.06 -14.30 -3.80
CA LYS A 84 6.71 -14.11 -5.10
C LYS A 84 5.75 -13.45 -6.09
N GLU A 85 4.51 -13.92 -6.12
CA GLU A 85 3.46 -13.36 -6.98
C GLU A 85 3.16 -11.92 -6.61
N GLY A 86 3.21 -11.59 -5.33
CA GLY A 86 3.04 -10.23 -4.85
C GLY A 86 4.14 -9.29 -5.32
N LYS A 87 5.38 -9.79 -5.37
CA LYS A 87 6.51 -9.01 -5.87
C LYS A 87 6.35 -8.73 -7.37
N GLU A 88 5.88 -9.69 -8.13
CA GLU A 88 5.61 -9.53 -9.55
C GLU A 88 4.49 -8.53 -9.79
N PHE A 89 3.42 -8.64 -9.00
CA PHE A 89 2.30 -7.70 -9.02
C PHE A 89 2.79 -6.27 -8.76
N PHE A 90 3.62 -6.10 -7.74
CA PHE A 90 4.18 -4.78 -7.40
C PHE A 90 4.97 -4.21 -8.56
N LYS A 91 5.84 -5.01 -9.17
CA LYS A 91 6.66 -4.58 -10.29
C LYS A 91 5.80 -4.11 -11.47
N GLU A 92 4.76 -4.87 -11.79
CA GLU A 92 3.82 -4.49 -12.86
C GLU A 92 3.12 -3.17 -12.55
N LYS A 93 2.71 -2.97 -11.31
CA LYS A 93 2.02 -1.75 -10.89
C LYS A 93 2.94 -0.54 -10.91
N VAL A 94 4.22 -0.71 -10.56
CA VAL A 94 5.21 0.36 -10.65
C VAL A 94 5.40 0.77 -12.12
N ASN A 95 5.51 -0.20 -13.02
CA ASN A 95 5.64 0.07 -14.46
C ASN A 95 4.40 0.80 -14.99
N GLU A 96 3.23 0.35 -14.60
CA GLU A 96 1.95 0.97 -14.98
C GLU A 96 1.88 2.43 -14.48
N TRP A 97 2.28 2.67 -13.24
CA TRP A 97 2.35 4.01 -12.66
C TRP A 97 3.28 4.92 -13.43
N ASN A 98 4.47 4.41 -13.81
CA ASN A 98 5.44 5.20 -14.57
C ASN A 98 4.91 5.57 -15.95
N LEU A 99 4.19 4.65 -16.60
CA LEU A 99 3.54 4.93 -17.88
C LEU A 99 2.45 5.97 -17.74
N LEU A 100 1.60 5.83 -16.72
CA LEU A 100 0.52 6.77 -16.45
C LEU A 100 1.07 8.17 -16.19
N LYS A 101 2.13 8.24 -15.40
CA LYS A 101 2.79 9.50 -15.05
C LYS A 101 3.30 10.21 -16.30
N LYS A 102 3.97 9.49 -17.19
CA LYS A 102 4.48 10.05 -18.45
C LYS A 102 3.35 10.56 -19.35
N LEU A 103 2.29 9.74 -19.45
CA LEU A 103 1.13 10.11 -20.26
C LEU A 103 0.49 11.38 -19.75
N LEU A 104 0.24 11.46 -18.46
CA LEU A 104 -0.39 12.65 -17.85
C LEU A 104 0.50 13.89 -17.94
N ASN A 105 1.81 13.70 -17.80
CA ASN A 105 2.74 14.83 -17.91
C ASN A 105 2.68 15.50 -19.29
N ASN A 106 2.39 14.74 -20.34
CA ASN A 106 2.24 15.31 -21.69
C ASN A 106 1.12 16.33 -21.76
N PHE A 107 0.11 16.21 -20.92
CA PHE A 107 -1.03 17.12 -20.87
C PHE A 107 -0.88 18.19 -19.80
N MET A 108 -0.38 17.80 -18.63
CA MET A 108 -0.34 18.67 -17.45
C MET A 108 0.83 19.64 -17.48
N GLU A 109 2.03 19.15 -17.73
CA GLU A 109 3.25 19.97 -17.68
C GLU A 109 3.38 20.94 -18.84
N VAL A 110 2.94 20.54 -20.03
CA VAL A 110 2.99 21.42 -21.20
C VAL A 110 2.18 22.68 -20.93
N HIS A 111 0.95 22.56 -20.45
CA HIS A 111 0.10 23.70 -20.16
C HIS A 111 0.62 24.53 -18.99
N PHE A 112 1.17 23.89 -17.99
CA PHE A 112 1.75 24.60 -16.85
C PHE A 112 2.95 25.43 -17.27
N ASN A 113 3.84 24.88 -18.09
CA ASN A 113 5.05 25.54 -18.55
C ASN A 113 4.75 26.71 -19.52
N GLU A 114 3.74 26.58 -20.36
CA GLU A 114 3.32 27.64 -21.29
C GLU A 114 2.81 28.88 -20.58
N LYS A 115 2.28 28.71 -19.36
CA LYS A 115 1.76 29.84 -18.57
C LYS A 115 2.83 30.57 -17.77
N ASN A 116 4.00 29.99 -17.70
CA ASN A 116 5.14 30.57 -17.02
C ASN A 116 6.14 31.13 -18.03
#